data_a3765aa30139fb55936dee033465d6fc
#
_entry.id   a3765aa30139fb55936dee033465d6fc
#
_cell.length_a   1.000
_cell.length_b   1.000
_cell.length_c   1.000
_cell.angle_alpha   90.00
_cell.angle_beta   90.00
_cell.angle_gamma   90.00
#
_symmetry.space_group_name_H-M   'P 1'
#
loop_
_entity.id
_entity.type
_entity.pdbx_description
1 polymer ?
#
loop_
_entity_poly.entity_id
_entity_poly.type
_entity_poly.pdbx_seq_one_letter_code
_entity_poly.pdbx_strand_id
1 'polypeptide(L)'
;MLNFVLRELTKKEILSLYKRFLTKFFAGNDESFLISEAAIKWLIARNLCRCYGLYDDKKHLLCFGLFINDVERRVMLLDYFIVLKKYRGYNYPEIFFEMLTEMSVDEAEKNDNESILLGIFIELAGIGDMSAKALDKRQRELEFYRKLGAYITDIIPEFSDEEYNVLFMPINARLTRLELKAEFLNIYKEILPSFKDKKKYIRRLTEEVDGLI
;
A
#
# COMPACT_ATOMS: atom_id res chain seq x y z
N MET A 1 2.48 30.11 -5.09
CA MET A 1 1.81 28.82 -4.80
C MET A 1 2.82 27.71 -5.04
N LEU A 2 3.05 26.81 -4.10
CA LEU A 2 3.93 25.65 -4.35
C LEU A 2 3.17 24.70 -5.28
N ASN A 3 3.74 24.43 -6.45
CA ASN A 3 3.16 23.48 -7.40
C ASN A 3 3.78 22.10 -7.13
N PHE A 4 2.95 21.14 -6.80
CA PHE A 4 3.34 19.75 -6.66
C PHE A 4 2.99 18.95 -7.90
N VAL A 5 3.77 17.91 -8.18
CA VAL A 5 3.53 16.98 -9.28
C VAL A 5 3.57 15.56 -8.72
N LEU A 6 2.46 14.87 -8.78
CA LEU A 6 2.40 13.42 -8.57
C LEU A 6 2.56 12.72 -9.92
N ARG A 7 3.45 11.74 -10.01
CA ARG A 7 3.60 10.93 -11.23
C ARG A 7 3.96 9.49 -10.93
N GLU A 8 3.55 8.62 -11.81
CA GLU A 8 4.00 7.22 -11.80
C GLU A 8 5.48 7.14 -12.18
N LEU A 9 6.20 6.24 -11.51
CA LEU A 9 7.62 6.03 -11.70
C LEU A 9 7.88 4.87 -12.65
N THR A 10 8.92 5.02 -13.46
CA THR A 10 9.38 3.95 -14.35
C THR A 10 9.99 2.77 -13.58
N LYS A 11 9.99 1.59 -14.18
CA LYS A 11 10.62 0.37 -13.62
C LYS A 11 12.06 0.61 -13.13
N LYS A 12 12.83 1.42 -13.85
CA LYS A 12 14.21 1.78 -13.49
C LYS A 12 14.27 2.68 -12.24
N GLU A 13 13.35 3.63 -12.15
CA GLU A 13 13.25 4.51 -10.98
C GLU A 13 12.81 3.73 -9.73
N ILE A 14 11.84 2.82 -9.85
CA ILE A 14 11.40 1.96 -8.75
C ILE A 14 12.59 1.17 -8.18
N LEU A 15 13.37 0.50 -9.03
CA LEU A 15 14.55 -0.25 -8.59
C LEU A 15 15.63 0.64 -7.97
N SER A 16 15.79 1.86 -8.46
CA SER A 16 16.71 2.85 -7.88
C SER A 16 16.25 3.27 -6.48
N LEU A 17 14.94 3.55 -6.29
CA LEU A 17 14.39 3.91 -4.98
C LEU A 17 14.45 2.75 -4.00
N TYR A 18 14.16 1.52 -4.44
CA TYR A 18 14.31 0.32 -3.63
C TYR A 18 15.71 0.24 -3.04
N LYS A 19 16.76 0.29 -3.87
CA LYS A 19 18.16 0.21 -3.44
C LYS A 19 18.60 1.40 -2.58
N ARG A 20 18.12 2.60 -2.89
CA ARG A 20 18.58 3.82 -2.23
C ARG A 20 17.89 4.09 -0.90
N PHE A 21 16.62 3.75 -0.78
CA PHE A 21 15.79 4.14 0.36
C PHE A 21 15.25 2.94 1.13
N LEU A 22 14.61 1.96 0.48
CA LEU A 22 13.97 0.85 1.19
C LEU A 22 15.00 -0.03 1.89
N THR A 23 16.05 -0.47 1.20
CA THR A 23 17.10 -1.29 1.83
C THR A 23 17.77 -0.58 3.01
N LYS A 24 17.95 0.75 2.92
CA LYS A 24 18.53 1.54 4.02
C LYS A 24 17.56 1.81 5.16
N PHE A 25 16.28 1.94 4.86
CA PHE A 25 15.25 2.18 5.87
C PHE A 25 15.09 0.94 6.76
N PHE A 26 15.16 -0.25 6.19
CA PHE A 26 15.05 -1.52 6.90
C PHE A 26 16.40 -2.06 7.41
N ALA A 27 17.55 -1.55 6.93
CA ALA A 27 18.85 -1.90 7.47
C ALA A 27 18.93 -1.52 8.97
N GLY A 28 19.02 -2.53 9.83
CA GLY A 28 19.03 -2.36 11.30
C GLY A 28 17.64 -2.28 11.97
N ASN A 29 16.56 -2.31 11.19
CA ASN A 29 15.22 -2.63 11.64
C ASN A 29 14.90 -4.07 11.21
N ASP A 30 13.70 -4.55 11.49
CA ASP A 30 13.30 -5.90 11.11
C ASP A 30 13.28 -6.08 9.57
N GLU A 31 14.35 -6.72 9.04
CA GLU A 31 14.51 -6.97 7.60
C GLU A 31 13.44 -7.94 7.05
N SER A 32 12.69 -8.63 7.93
CA SER A 32 11.62 -9.55 7.54
C SER A 32 10.49 -8.86 6.78
N PHE A 33 10.28 -7.56 7.01
CA PHE A 33 9.28 -6.74 6.31
C PHE A 33 9.73 -6.22 4.94
N LEU A 34 10.99 -6.41 4.56
CA LEU A 34 11.48 -5.95 3.27
C LEU A 34 11.32 -7.04 2.21
N ILE A 35 10.51 -6.77 1.18
CA ILE A 35 10.46 -7.61 -0.02
C ILE A 35 11.87 -7.70 -0.62
N SER A 36 12.31 -8.92 -0.99
CA SER A 36 13.63 -9.11 -1.60
C SER A 36 13.74 -8.38 -2.96
N GLU A 37 14.98 -8.02 -3.37
CA GLU A 37 15.21 -7.42 -4.69
C GLU A 37 14.72 -8.31 -5.84
N ALA A 38 14.79 -9.63 -5.67
CA ALA A 38 14.29 -10.60 -6.65
C ALA A 38 12.76 -10.54 -6.74
N ALA A 39 12.07 -10.43 -5.61
CA ALA A 39 10.61 -10.33 -5.57
C ALA A 39 10.12 -9.01 -6.18
N ILE A 40 10.74 -7.86 -5.85
CA ILE A 40 10.36 -6.58 -6.45
C ILE A 40 10.58 -6.57 -7.97
N LYS A 41 11.68 -7.15 -8.47
CA LYS A 41 11.92 -7.30 -9.92
C LYS A 41 10.86 -8.17 -10.59
N TRP A 42 10.44 -9.24 -9.93
CA TRP A 42 9.40 -10.12 -10.42
C TRP A 42 8.03 -9.41 -10.50
N LEU A 43 7.64 -8.65 -9.45
CA LEU A 43 6.43 -7.85 -9.44
C LEU A 43 6.43 -6.80 -10.57
N ILE A 44 7.56 -6.09 -10.73
CA ILE A 44 7.73 -5.10 -11.80
C ILE A 44 7.63 -5.73 -13.19
N ALA A 45 8.25 -6.91 -13.40
CA ALA A 45 8.22 -7.60 -14.69
C ALA A 45 6.80 -8.01 -15.11
N ARG A 46 5.95 -8.31 -14.13
CA ARG A 46 4.54 -8.70 -14.33
C ARG A 46 3.54 -7.54 -14.31
N ASN A 47 4.01 -6.30 -14.14
CA ASN A 47 3.18 -5.11 -13.95
C ASN A 47 2.26 -5.17 -12.71
N LEU A 48 2.64 -5.98 -11.70
CA LEU A 48 1.93 -6.11 -10.44
C LEU A 48 2.35 -5.06 -9.39
N CYS A 49 3.21 -4.13 -9.77
CA CYS A 49 3.73 -3.10 -8.88
C CYS A 49 3.71 -1.75 -9.59
N ARG A 50 3.08 -0.77 -8.96
CA ARG A 50 3.12 0.65 -9.33
C ARG A 50 3.80 1.45 -8.23
N CYS A 51 4.47 2.51 -8.60
CA CYS A 51 5.07 3.43 -7.64
C CYS A 51 4.82 4.86 -8.08
N TYR A 52 4.32 5.67 -7.17
CA TYR A 52 4.08 7.09 -7.42
C TYR A 52 5.02 7.92 -6.58
N GLY A 53 5.53 9.00 -7.16
CA GLY A 53 6.39 9.96 -6.47
C GLY A 53 5.80 11.36 -6.48
N LEU A 54 5.80 12.03 -5.33
CA LEU A 54 5.43 13.43 -5.20
C LEU A 54 6.70 14.30 -5.32
N TYR A 55 6.63 15.29 -6.18
CA TYR A 55 7.74 16.21 -6.47
C TYR A 55 7.32 17.64 -6.22
N ASP A 56 8.30 18.49 -5.82
CA ASP A 56 8.15 19.93 -5.79
C ASP A 56 8.37 20.57 -7.19
N ASP A 57 8.21 21.88 -7.27
CA ASP A 57 8.45 22.69 -8.48
C ASP A 57 9.91 22.63 -9.00
N LYS A 58 10.85 22.29 -8.11
CA LYS A 58 12.27 22.08 -8.43
C LYS A 58 12.61 20.64 -8.80
N LYS A 59 11.60 19.79 -8.96
CA LYS A 59 11.72 18.35 -9.25
C LYS A 59 12.44 17.54 -8.17
N HIS A 60 12.41 17.99 -6.91
CA HIS A 60 12.88 17.17 -5.81
C HIS A 60 11.79 16.19 -5.41
N LEU A 61 12.15 14.92 -5.28
CA LEU A 61 11.28 13.91 -4.72
C LEU A 61 11.10 14.17 -3.21
N LEU A 62 9.84 14.28 -2.77
CA LEU A 62 9.45 14.57 -1.38
C LEU A 62 9.07 13.29 -0.64
N CYS A 63 8.19 12.50 -1.24
CA CYS A 63 7.76 11.20 -0.76
C CYS A 63 7.40 10.31 -1.95
N PHE A 64 7.27 9.01 -1.69
CA PHE A 64 6.80 8.04 -2.67
C PHE A 64 6.03 6.91 -2.01
N GLY A 65 5.07 6.36 -2.74
CA GLY A 65 4.32 5.16 -2.37
C GLY A 65 4.53 4.06 -3.40
N LEU A 66 4.81 2.86 -2.92
CA LEU A 66 4.88 1.65 -3.73
C LEU A 66 3.64 0.82 -3.43
N PHE A 67 2.92 0.48 -4.49
CA PHE A 67 1.65 -0.23 -4.44
C PHE A 67 1.76 -1.54 -5.21
N ILE A 68 1.15 -2.56 -4.65
CA ILE A 68 0.89 -3.79 -5.37
C ILE A 68 -0.48 -3.62 -6.02
N ASN A 69 -0.53 -3.82 -7.32
CA ASN A 69 -1.71 -3.64 -8.14
C ASN A 69 -1.75 -4.72 -9.21
N ASP A 70 -2.87 -5.40 -9.33
CA ASP A 70 -3.19 -6.15 -10.53
C ASP A 70 -3.90 -5.21 -11.52
N VAL A 71 -3.47 -5.22 -12.78
CA VAL A 71 -4.02 -4.35 -13.84
C VAL A 71 -5.52 -4.59 -14.06
N GLU A 72 -5.98 -5.81 -13.81
CA GLU A 72 -7.38 -6.20 -13.95
C GLU A 72 -8.23 -5.88 -12.72
N ARG A 73 -7.58 -5.49 -11.59
CA ARG A 73 -8.25 -5.26 -10.32
C ARG A 73 -8.35 -3.80 -9.99
N ARG A 74 -9.49 -3.44 -9.48
CA ARG A 74 -9.84 -2.06 -9.13
C ARG A 74 -9.43 -1.66 -7.71
N VAL A 75 -8.46 -2.36 -7.12
CA VAL A 75 -7.91 -2.07 -5.77
C VAL A 75 -6.39 -2.17 -5.77
N MET A 76 -5.75 -1.40 -4.90
CA MET A 76 -4.32 -1.46 -4.67
C MET A 76 -4.02 -1.83 -3.22
N LEU A 77 -2.87 -2.44 -2.96
CA LEU A 77 -2.31 -2.62 -1.63
C LEU A 77 -1.09 -1.70 -1.49
N LEU A 78 -1.12 -0.81 -0.52
CA LEU A 78 0.03 0.03 -0.17
C LEU A 78 1.06 -0.83 0.58
N ASP A 79 2.16 -1.13 -0.10
CA ASP A 79 3.25 -1.95 0.43
C ASP A 79 4.28 -1.09 1.19
N TYR A 80 4.69 0.03 0.58
CA TYR A 80 5.59 0.99 1.23
C TYR A 80 5.16 2.42 0.98
N PHE A 81 5.22 3.25 2.03
CA PHE A 81 5.10 4.69 1.93
C PHE A 81 6.27 5.36 2.64
N ILE A 82 7.08 6.12 1.91
CA ILE A 82 8.30 6.72 2.42
C ILE A 82 8.28 8.24 2.20
N VAL A 83 8.33 8.99 3.29
CA VAL A 83 8.66 10.42 3.29
C VAL A 83 10.17 10.58 3.47
N LEU A 84 10.84 11.24 2.53
CA LEU A 84 12.29 11.43 2.62
C LEU A 84 12.65 12.26 3.86
N LYS A 85 13.72 11.87 4.56
CA LYS A 85 14.10 12.41 5.89
C LYS A 85 14.07 13.94 5.96
N LYS A 86 14.55 14.61 4.90
CA LYS A 86 14.60 16.08 4.80
C LYS A 86 13.21 16.74 4.80
N TYR A 87 12.17 15.98 4.43
CA TYR A 87 10.81 16.49 4.18
C TYR A 87 9.79 15.97 5.19
N ARG A 88 10.25 15.32 6.27
CA ARG A 88 9.38 14.87 7.36
C ARG A 88 8.89 16.05 8.20
N GLY A 89 7.66 15.92 8.72
CA GLY A 89 7.03 16.98 9.53
C GLY A 89 6.25 18.01 8.72
N TYR A 90 6.14 17.81 7.40
CA TYR A 90 5.27 18.57 6.52
C TYR A 90 4.08 17.72 6.09
N ASN A 91 3.04 18.34 5.55
CA ASN A 91 1.81 17.67 5.07
C ASN A 91 1.95 17.04 3.66
N TYR A 92 3.16 16.66 3.24
CA TYR A 92 3.37 16.00 1.96
C TYR A 92 2.68 14.64 1.82
N PRO A 93 2.54 13.83 2.88
CA PRO A 93 1.74 12.62 2.82
C PRO A 93 0.28 12.88 2.46
N GLU A 94 -0.35 13.87 3.07
CA GLU A 94 -1.72 14.27 2.79
C GLU A 94 -1.87 14.69 1.34
N ILE A 95 -1.00 15.59 0.86
CA ILE A 95 -0.96 16.05 -0.54
C ILE A 95 -0.78 14.88 -1.51
N PHE A 96 0.09 13.92 -1.16
CA PHE A 96 0.32 12.72 -1.99
C PHE A 96 -0.98 11.92 -2.19
N PHE A 97 -1.70 11.62 -1.12
CA PHE A 97 -2.92 10.81 -1.21
C PHE A 97 -4.09 11.59 -1.81
N GLU A 98 -4.21 12.89 -1.56
CA GLU A 98 -5.18 13.76 -2.23
C GLU A 98 -4.96 13.76 -3.75
N MET A 99 -3.74 14.03 -4.22
CA MET A 99 -3.42 14.01 -5.65
C MET A 99 -3.57 12.62 -6.28
N LEU A 100 -3.27 11.53 -5.54
CA LEU A 100 -3.49 10.17 -6.03
C LEU A 100 -4.99 9.88 -6.22
N THR A 101 -5.80 10.34 -5.29
CA THR A 101 -7.26 10.23 -5.37
C THR A 101 -7.81 11.02 -6.57
N GLU A 102 -7.42 12.29 -6.71
CA GLU A 102 -7.83 13.14 -7.84
C GLU A 102 -7.42 12.51 -9.19
N MET A 103 -6.17 12.07 -9.31
CA MET A 103 -5.69 11.40 -10.52
C MET A 103 -6.50 10.15 -10.85
N SER A 104 -6.88 9.38 -9.84
CA SER A 104 -7.67 8.15 -10.04
C SER A 104 -9.11 8.43 -10.43
N VAL A 105 -9.70 9.52 -9.94
CA VAL A 105 -11.03 9.99 -10.37
C VAL A 105 -10.99 10.48 -11.81
N ASP A 106 -10.00 11.32 -12.15
CA ASP A 106 -9.80 11.83 -13.51
C ASP A 106 -9.58 10.71 -14.54
N GLU A 107 -8.83 9.66 -14.18
CA GLU A 107 -8.62 8.50 -15.05
C GLU A 107 -9.92 7.72 -15.25
N ALA A 108 -10.73 7.57 -14.20
CA ALA A 108 -12.02 6.90 -14.28
C ALA A 108 -12.99 7.63 -15.22
N GLU A 109 -13.08 8.96 -15.13
CA GLU A 109 -13.93 9.78 -15.97
C GLU A 109 -13.53 9.71 -17.46
N LYS A 110 -12.21 9.67 -17.75
CA LYS A 110 -11.69 9.59 -19.12
C LYS A 110 -11.91 8.24 -19.79
N ASN A 111 -12.04 7.17 -19.01
CA ASN A 111 -12.13 5.79 -19.49
C ASN A 111 -13.54 5.20 -19.32
N ASP A 112 -14.59 6.02 -19.30
CA ASP A 112 -16.00 5.61 -19.15
C ASP A 112 -16.23 4.63 -17.98
N ASN A 113 -15.47 4.84 -16.89
CA ASN A 113 -15.50 4.01 -15.68
C ASN A 113 -15.03 2.55 -15.83
N GLU A 114 -14.42 2.14 -16.93
CA GLU A 114 -13.95 0.76 -17.10
C GLU A 114 -12.74 0.39 -16.22
N SER A 115 -11.97 1.38 -15.75
CA SER A 115 -10.72 1.19 -14.99
C SER A 115 -10.71 1.99 -13.68
N ILE A 116 -11.82 2.00 -12.94
CA ILE A 116 -11.93 2.77 -11.71
C ILE A 116 -11.13 2.11 -10.59
N LEU A 117 -10.20 2.84 -9.97
CA LEU A 117 -9.63 2.47 -8.69
C LEU A 117 -10.69 2.64 -7.58
N LEU A 118 -11.16 1.54 -7.01
CA LEU A 118 -12.18 1.55 -5.96
C LEU A 118 -11.60 2.03 -4.61
N GLY A 119 -10.36 1.66 -4.32
CA GLY A 119 -9.68 2.06 -3.09
C GLY A 119 -8.34 1.37 -2.87
N ILE A 120 -7.76 1.66 -1.71
CA ILE A 120 -6.42 1.21 -1.33
C ILE A 120 -6.50 0.46 -0.01
N PHE A 121 -6.01 -0.78 0.01
CA PHE A 121 -5.72 -1.52 1.23
C PHE A 121 -4.40 -1.05 1.83
N ILE A 122 -4.36 -0.98 3.17
CA ILE A 122 -3.19 -0.57 3.94
C ILE A 122 -3.02 -1.56 5.09
N GLU A 123 -1.89 -2.22 5.14
CA GLU A 123 -1.56 -3.13 6.25
C GLU A 123 -0.74 -2.39 7.29
N LEU A 124 -1.21 -2.46 8.52
CA LEU A 124 -0.51 -1.93 9.68
C LEU A 124 -0.20 -3.09 10.64
N ALA A 125 1.08 -3.31 10.98
CA ALA A 125 1.46 -4.34 11.95
C ALA A 125 0.64 -4.20 13.25
N GLY A 126 0.22 -5.30 13.84
CA GLY A 126 -0.60 -5.34 15.05
C GLY A 126 0.08 -4.70 16.26
N ILE A 127 -0.67 -4.64 17.37
CA ILE A 127 -0.23 -3.95 18.59
C ILE A 127 0.61 -4.90 19.49
N GLY A 128 0.71 -6.19 19.21
CA GLY A 128 1.46 -7.18 19.96
C GLY A 128 2.30 -6.68 21.16
N ASP A 129 3.37 -7.33 21.54
CA ASP A 129 4.27 -6.92 22.62
C ASP A 129 5.14 -5.69 22.26
N MET A 130 4.49 -4.60 21.82
CA MET A 130 5.16 -3.38 21.41
C MET A 130 5.58 -2.52 22.61
N SER A 131 6.75 -1.88 22.49
CA SER A 131 7.15 -0.81 23.40
C SER A 131 6.18 0.38 23.32
N ALA A 132 6.04 1.16 24.41
CA ALA A 132 5.18 2.35 24.45
C ALA A 132 5.45 3.33 23.26
N LYS A 133 6.71 3.46 22.85
CA LYS A 133 7.11 4.30 21.70
C LYS A 133 6.60 3.73 20.37
N ALA A 134 6.62 2.42 20.19
CA ALA A 134 6.12 1.76 18.99
C ALA A 134 4.60 1.87 18.93
N LEU A 135 3.92 1.72 20.06
CA LEU A 135 2.47 1.90 20.19
C LEU A 135 2.03 3.33 19.81
N ASP A 136 2.71 4.36 20.33
CA ASP A 136 2.43 5.76 20.01
C ASP A 136 2.66 6.06 18.50
N LYS A 137 3.72 5.50 17.92
CA LYS A 137 3.94 5.60 16.46
C LYS A 137 2.79 4.96 15.68
N ARG A 138 2.36 3.76 16.09
CA ARG A 138 1.26 3.03 15.44
C ARG A 138 -0.06 3.79 15.52
N GLN A 139 -0.37 4.37 16.68
CA GLN A 139 -1.55 5.19 16.87
C GLN A 139 -1.57 6.39 15.91
N ARG A 140 -0.44 7.09 15.76
CA ARG A 140 -0.30 8.21 14.81
C ARG A 140 -0.46 7.77 13.36
N GLU A 141 0.08 6.60 12.97
CA GLU A 141 -0.12 6.04 11.63
C GLU A 141 -1.60 5.73 11.36
N LEU A 142 -2.29 5.12 12.32
CA LEU A 142 -3.72 4.83 12.22
C LEU A 142 -4.55 6.11 12.10
N GLU A 143 -4.28 7.10 12.94
CA GLU A 143 -4.95 8.41 12.91
C GLU A 143 -4.71 9.14 11.59
N PHE A 144 -3.49 9.07 11.05
CA PHE A 144 -3.15 9.63 9.75
C PHE A 144 -4.03 9.04 8.64
N TYR A 145 -4.10 7.71 8.51
CA TYR A 145 -4.92 7.09 7.47
C TYR A 145 -6.42 7.31 7.69
N ARG A 146 -6.88 7.37 8.95
CA ARG A 146 -8.28 7.72 9.25
C ARG A 146 -8.65 9.13 8.80
N LYS A 147 -7.75 10.10 8.94
CA LYS A 147 -7.96 11.47 8.42
C LYS A 147 -8.10 11.49 6.89
N LEU A 148 -7.46 10.56 6.19
CA LEU A 148 -7.61 10.37 4.75
C LEU A 148 -8.87 9.58 4.36
N GLY A 149 -9.72 9.23 5.32
CA GLY A 149 -10.96 8.50 5.09
C GLY A 149 -10.85 6.98 5.14
N ALA A 150 -9.67 6.44 5.50
CA ALA A 150 -9.52 5.02 5.70
C ALA A 150 -10.24 4.52 6.96
N TYR A 151 -10.75 3.30 6.92
CA TYR A 151 -11.36 2.63 8.06
C TYR A 151 -10.76 1.24 8.26
N ILE A 152 -10.79 0.74 9.49
CA ILE A 152 -10.33 -0.61 9.82
C ILE A 152 -11.37 -1.60 9.28
N THR A 153 -10.89 -2.59 8.56
CA THR A 153 -11.70 -3.72 8.10
C THR A 153 -11.75 -4.82 9.17
N ASP A 154 -12.56 -5.84 8.96
CA ASP A 154 -12.56 -7.06 9.76
C ASP A 154 -11.62 -8.14 9.22
N ILE A 155 -10.76 -7.79 8.26
CA ILE A 155 -9.71 -8.65 7.74
C ILE A 155 -8.53 -8.61 8.72
N ILE A 156 -8.18 -9.73 9.29
CA ILE A 156 -7.04 -9.89 10.21
C ILE A 156 -6.06 -10.86 9.57
N PRO A 157 -5.07 -10.38 8.81
CA PRO A 157 -4.05 -11.24 8.27
C PRO A 157 -3.06 -11.65 9.38
N GLU A 158 -2.85 -12.93 9.52
CA GLU A 158 -1.82 -13.49 10.39
C GLU A 158 -0.57 -13.83 9.58
N PHE A 159 0.43 -12.97 9.62
CA PHE A 159 1.76 -13.30 9.11
C PHE A 159 2.64 -13.70 10.30
N SER A 160 3.19 -14.91 10.27
CA SER A 160 4.22 -15.35 11.23
C SER A 160 3.99 -14.98 12.70
N ASP A 161 2.85 -15.29 13.29
CA ASP A 161 2.48 -14.99 14.68
C ASP A 161 2.23 -13.51 15.02
N GLU A 162 2.30 -12.59 14.06
CA GLU A 162 1.95 -11.19 14.24
C GLU A 162 0.55 -10.89 13.71
N GLU A 163 -0.23 -10.16 14.50
CA GLU A 163 -1.53 -9.64 14.06
C GLU A 163 -1.34 -8.35 13.26
N TYR A 164 -2.04 -8.21 12.14
CA TYR A 164 -2.09 -7.00 11.34
C TYR A 164 -3.50 -6.44 11.31
N ASN A 165 -3.61 -5.11 11.34
CA ASN A 165 -4.86 -4.43 11.01
C ASN A 165 -4.84 -4.06 9.53
N VAL A 166 -5.86 -4.50 8.80
CA VAL A 166 -6.06 -4.07 7.42
C VAL A 166 -7.04 -2.92 7.40
N LEU A 167 -6.59 -1.79 6.86
CA LEU A 167 -7.45 -0.65 6.58
C LEU A 167 -7.82 -0.64 5.11
N PHE A 168 -8.97 -0.06 4.81
CA PHE A 168 -9.38 0.26 3.46
C PHE A 168 -9.64 1.75 3.33
N MET A 169 -8.99 2.40 2.38
CA MET A 169 -9.21 3.78 2.01
C MET A 169 -10.04 3.81 0.71
N PRO A 170 -11.35 4.08 0.77
CA PRO A 170 -12.20 4.15 -0.41
C PRO A 170 -11.84 5.38 -1.24
N ILE A 171 -11.83 5.23 -2.58
CA ILE A 171 -11.64 6.34 -3.53
C ILE A 171 -12.94 6.57 -4.30
N ASN A 172 -13.37 5.61 -5.11
CA ASN A 172 -14.54 5.77 -5.96
C ASN A 172 -15.76 4.94 -5.53
N ALA A 173 -15.58 4.00 -4.60
CA ALA A 173 -16.69 3.18 -4.10
C ALA A 173 -16.47 2.69 -2.67
N ARG A 174 -17.57 2.39 -2.00
CA ARG A 174 -17.55 1.61 -0.76
C ARG A 174 -17.83 0.17 -1.11
N LEU A 175 -16.94 -0.71 -0.69
CA LEU A 175 -17.08 -2.15 -0.84
C LEU A 175 -17.83 -2.74 0.36
N THR A 176 -18.64 -3.75 0.11
CA THR A 176 -19.21 -4.58 1.15
C THR A 176 -18.13 -5.41 1.84
N ARG A 177 -18.43 -5.98 3.00
CA ARG A 177 -17.51 -6.85 3.73
C ARG A 177 -17.00 -8.02 2.89
N LEU A 178 -17.88 -8.65 2.13
CA LEU A 178 -17.54 -9.79 1.27
C LEU A 178 -16.63 -9.36 0.12
N GLU A 179 -16.95 -8.25 -0.54
CA GLU A 179 -16.12 -7.69 -1.61
C GLU A 179 -14.71 -7.31 -1.10
N LEU A 180 -14.61 -6.67 0.08
CA LEU A 180 -13.31 -6.35 0.68
C LEU A 180 -12.45 -7.59 0.89
N LYS A 181 -13.02 -8.65 1.48
CA LYS A 181 -12.31 -9.92 1.69
C LYS A 181 -11.91 -10.58 0.39
N ALA A 182 -12.80 -10.60 -0.60
CA ALA A 182 -12.53 -11.18 -1.92
C ALA A 182 -11.42 -10.43 -2.66
N GLU A 183 -11.47 -9.09 -2.69
CA GLU A 183 -10.44 -8.28 -3.35
C GLU A 183 -9.10 -8.37 -2.65
N PHE A 184 -9.07 -8.35 -1.33
CA PHE A 184 -7.83 -8.52 -0.56
C PHE A 184 -7.20 -9.90 -0.79
N LEU A 185 -8.00 -10.97 -0.75
CA LEU A 185 -7.56 -12.33 -1.08
C LEU A 185 -7.00 -12.44 -2.50
N ASN A 186 -7.64 -11.77 -3.43
CA ASN A 186 -7.21 -11.76 -4.81
C ASN A 186 -5.85 -11.10 -4.99
N ILE A 187 -5.57 -9.94 -4.38
CA ILE A 187 -4.23 -9.33 -4.38
C ILE A 187 -3.20 -10.34 -3.88
N TYR A 188 -3.48 -10.99 -2.76
CA TYR A 188 -2.56 -11.98 -2.20
C TYR A 188 -2.36 -13.18 -3.12
N LYS A 189 -3.35 -13.70 -3.79
CA LYS A 189 -3.20 -14.78 -4.77
C LYS A 189 -2.21 -14.41 -5.88
N GLU A 190 -2.21 -13.17 -6.32
CA GLU A 190 -1.32 -12.69 -7.38
C GLU A 190 0.15 -12.56 -6.92
N ILE A 191 0.37 -11.98 -5.74
CA ILE A 191 1.72 -11.71 -5.24
C ILE A 191 2.41 -12.94 -4.61
N LEU A 192 1.65 -13.97 -4.35
CA LEU A 192 2.06 -15.11 -3.55
C LEU A 192 3.07 -16.09 -4.14
N PRO A 193 3.38 -16.20 -5.43
CA PRO A 193 4.53 -17.03 -5.84
C PRO A 193 5.85 -16.64 -5.15
N SER A 194 5.94 -15.44 -4.58
CA SER A 194 7.17 -14.90 -3.98
C SER A 194 7.32 -15.07 -2.46
N PHE A 195 6.30 -15.61 -1.70
CA PHE A 195 6.37 -15.77 -0.23
C PHE A 195 6.30 -17.22 0.27
N LYS A 196 7.05 -17.63 1.29
CA LYS A 196 7.14 -19.02 1.75
C LYS A 196 5.90 -19.57 2.46
N ASP A 197 5.18 -18.77 3.26
CA ASP A 197 4.08 -19.22 4.15
C ASP A 197 2.67 -19.02 3.61
N LYS A 198 2.55 -18.84 2.36
CA LYS A 198 1.42 -18.43 1.61
C LYS A 198 0.19 -19.31 1.62
N LYS A 199 0.43 -20.62 1.42
CA LYS A 199 -0.67 -21.59 1.27
C LYS A 199 -1.56 -21.62 2.51
N LYS A 200 -0.96 -21.46 3.70
CA LYS A 200 -1.69 -21.43 4.97
C LYS A 200 -2.55 -20.18 5.08
N TYR A 201 -2.00 -19.03 4.71
CA TYR A 201 -2.68 -17.74 4.76
C TYR A 201 -3.83 -17.64 3.76
N ILE A 202 -3.59 -18.00 2.49
CA ILE A 202 -4.64 -18.05 1.47
C ILE A 202 -5.76 -19.01 1.88
N ARG A 203 -5.41 -20.19 2.40
CA ARG A 203 -6.42 -21.15 2.82
C ARG A 203 -7.35 -20.56 3.87
N ARG A 204 -6.82 -19.87 4.90
CA ARG A 204 -7.63 -19.20 5.91
C ARG A 204 -8.52 -18.10 5.34
N LEU A 205 -7.96 -17.20 4.51
CA LEU A 205 -8.77 -16.16 3.86
C LEU A 205 -9.84 -16.75 2.95
N THR A 206 -9.54 -17.83 2.24
CA THR A 206 -10.53 -18.53 1.41
C THR A 206 -11.64 -19.13 2.27
N GLU A 207 -11.30 -19.82 3.35
CA GLU A 207 -12.27 -20.38 4.30
C GLU A 207 -13.17 -19.30 4.90
N GLU A 208 -12.63 -18.11 5.20
CA GLU A 208 -13.41 -16.96 5.68
C GLU A 208 -14.36 -16.39 4.62
N VAL A 209 -13.95 -16.34 3.36
CA VAL A 209 -14.79 -15.89 2.25
C VAL A 209 -15.88 -16.92 1.97
N ASP A 210 -15.54 -18.19 1.90
CA ASP A 210 -16.50 -19.29 1.66
C ASP A 210 -17.53 -19.41 2.79
N GLY A 211 -17.14 -19.09 4.03
CA GLY A 211 -18.05 -19.09 5.19
C GLY A 211 -19.04 -17.91 5.23
N LEU A 212 -18.93 -16.93 4.31
CA LEU A 212 -19.82 -15.77 4.20
C LEU A 212 -20.86 -15.90 3.07
N ILE A 213 -20.73 -16.91 2.21
CA ILE A 213 -21.67 -17.26 1.14
C ILE A 213 -22.69 -18.27 1.67
#